data_b4932a74e7295db08858b37f73118f87
#
_entry.id   b4932a74e7295db08858b37f73118f87
#
_cell.length_a   1.000
_cell.length_b   1.000
_cell.length_c   1.000
_cell.angle_alpha   90.00
_cell.angle_beta   90.00
_cell.angle_gamma   90.00
#
_symmetry.space_group_name_H-M   'P 1'
#
loop_
_entity.id
_entity.type
_entity.pdbx_description
1 polymer ?
#
loop_
_entity_poly.entity_id
_entity_poly.type
_entity_poly.pdbx_seq_one_letter_code
_entity_poly.pdbx_strand_id
1 'polypeptide(L)'
;RQRQMCIRDRYKKGVAAIREVDSNHIILLGGAQWNGNFKPFKDSKFDDKIMYTCHRYGGEPTQAAIQTIINFRDSVNLPMYMGEIGHNTDEWQAAFCQTMRENNIGYTFWPYKKMDGSSFVGITPPENWANIVYFSEAPRATYKEIREARPAQAMSRKAMMDFIEACKLKNCVVQEGYILSLIHI
;
A
#
# COMPACT_ATOMS: atom_id res chain seq x y z
N ARG A 1 -24.76 -10.49 -4.49
CA ARG A 1 -25.29 -10.33 -3.11
C ARG A 1 -24.66 -11.36 -2.15
N GLN A 2 -24.71 -12.67 -2.40
CA GLN A 2 -24.19 -13.71 -1.48
C GLN A 2 -22.69 -13.52 -1.13
N ARG A 3 -21.81 -13.21 -2.09
CA ARG A 3 -20.37 -12.96 -1.81
C ARG A 3 -20.13 -11.75 -0.90
N GLN A 4 -20.96 -10.71 -0.97
CA GLN A 4 -20.82 -9.51 -0.13
C GLN A 4 -21.27 -9.78 1.31
N MET A 5 -22.31 -10.56 1.52
CA MET A 5 -22.70 -11.01 2.84
C MET A 5 -21.60 -11.87 3.50
N CYS A 6 -20.94 -12.75 2.74
CA CYS A 6 -19.85 -13.58 3.25
C CYS A 6 -18.65 -12.78 3.78
N ILE A 7 -18.29 -11.64 3.16
CA ILE A 7 -17.16 -10.81 3.62
C ILE A 7 -17.50 -10.18 4.97
N ARG A 8 -18.65 -9.54 5.07
CA ARG A 8 -19.10 -8.91 6.32
C ARG A 8 -19.21 -9.93 7.47
N ASP A 9 -19.79 -11.10 7.21
CA ASP A 9 -19.94 -12.13 8.23
C ASP A 9 -18.59 -12.71 8.69
N ARG A 10 -17.62 -12.82 7.79
CA ARG A 10 -16.25 -13.19 8.14
C ARG A 10 -15.59 -12.14 9.04
N TYR A 11 -15.77 -10.86 8.75
CA TYR A 11 -15.23 -9.79 9.59
C TYR A 11 -15.87 -9.81 10.98
N LYS A 12 -17.19 -9.99 11.09
CA LYS A 12 -17.85 -10.13 12.39
C LYS A 12 -17.29 -11.29 13.21
N LYS A 13 -17.11 -12.45 12.58
CA LYS A 13 -16.50 -13.62 13.23
C LYS A 13 -15.05 -13.35 13.66
N GLY A 14 -14.26 -12.73 12.78
CA GLY A 14 -12.87 -12.38 13.08
C GLY A 14 -12.77 -11.39 14.24
N VAL A 15 -13.57 -10.32 14.21
CA VAL A 15 -13.62 -9.35 15.31
C VAL A 15 -14.06 -10.01 16.62
N ALA A 16 -15.10 -10.84 16.61
CA ALA A 16 -15.55 -11.56 17.80
C ALA A 16 -14.43 -12.43 18.39
N ALA A 17 -13.72 -13.19 17.55
CA ALA A 17 -12.60 -14.02 18.01
C ALA A 17 -11.42 -13.19 18.56
N ILE A 18 -11.11 -12.04 17.96
CA ILE A 18 -10.11 -11.11 18.50
C ILE A 18 -10.55 -10.59 19.88
N ARG A 19 -11.82 -10.24 20.03
CA ARG A 19 -12.34 -9.70 21.30
C ARG A 19 -12.34 -10.67 22.45
N GLU A 20 -12.28 -11.98 22.20
CA GLU A 20 -12.09 -12.99 23.23
C GLU A 20 -10.74 -12.87 23.94
N VAL A 21 -9.71 -12.31 23.27
CA VAL A 21 -8.35 -12.19 23.78
C VAL A 21 -7.87 -10.73 23.90
N ASP A 22 -8.48 -9.81 23.17
CA ASP A 22 -8.10 -8.40 23.12
C ASP A 22 -9.33 -7.48 23.06
N SER A 23 -9.67 -6.91 24.19
CA SER A 23 -10.76 -5.94 24.33
C SER A 23 -10.32 -4.48 24.11
N ASN A 24 -9.02 -4.20 23.95
CA ASN A 24 -8.47 -2.85 24.01
C ASN A 24 -8.13 -2.23 22.67
N HIS A 25 -7.48 -2.95 21.78
CA HIS A 25 -6.98 -2.39 20.53
C HIS A 25 -8.10 -2.08 19.53
N ILE A 26 -7.87 -1.06 18.72
CA ILE A 26 -8.71 -0.75 17.55
C ILE A 26 -8.41 -1.77 16.47
N ILE A 27 -9.45 -2.34 15.86
CA ILE A 27 -9.33 -3.27 14.75
C ILE A 27 -9.59 -2.50 13.45
N LEU A 28 -8.62 -2.51 12.52
CA LEU A 28 -8.79 -1.94 11.18
C LEU A 28 -9.40 -2.97 10.25
N LEU A 29 -10.50 -2.60 9.61
CA LEU A 29 -11.20 -3.44 8.64
C LEU A 29 -11.05 -2.88 7.23
N GLY A 30 -10.46 -3.64 6.34
CA GLY A 30 -10.29 -3.25 4.95
C GLY A 30 -11.59 -3.33 4.15
N GLY A 31 -11.77 -2.45 3.18
CA GLY A 31 -12.81 -2.59 2.16
C GLY A 31 -12.59 -3.85 1.30
N ALA A 32 -13.63 -4.31 0.63
CA ALA A 32 -13.48 -5.35 -0.39
C ALA A 32 -12.72 -4.79 -1.61
N GLN A 33 -12.21 -5.68 -2.48
CA GLN A 33 -11.53 -5.30 -3.72
C GLN A 33 -10.39 -4.30 -3.47
N TRP A 34 -9.31 -4.77 -2.85
CA TRP A 34 -8.13 -3.95 -2.51
C TRP A 34 -8.46 -2.72 -1.67
N ASN A 35 -9.34 -2.88 -0.69
CA ASN A 35 -9.78 -1.82 0.25
C ASN A 35 -10.50 -0.63 -0.42
N GLY A 36 -11.03 -0.80 -1.63
CA GLY A 36 -11.75 0.26 -2.35
C GLY A 36 -13.27 0.17 -2.32
N ASN A 37 -13.85 -0.95 -1.87
CA ASN A 37 -15.29 -1.18 -1.94
C ASN A 37 -15.91 -1.44 -0.57
N PHE A 38 -16.71 -0.49 -0.08
CA PHE A 38 -17.39 -0.54 1.20
C PHE A 38 -18.87 -0.94 1.12
N LYS A 39 -19.41 -1.21 -0.07
CA LYS A 39 -20.81 -1.64 -0.24
C LYS A 39 -21.20 -2.86 0.62
N PRO A 40 -20.31 -3.86 0.85
CA PRO A 40 -20.62 -4.98 1.73
C PRO A 40 -20.83 -4.62 3.20
N PHE A 41 -20.34 -3.45 3.62
CA PHE A 41 -20.29 -3.03 5.03
C PHE A 41 -21.33 -1.96 5.39
N LYS A 42 -22.21 -1.59 4.46
CA LYS A 42 -23.27 -0.63 4.71
C LYS A 42 -24.05 -1.04 5.97
N ASP A 43 -24.27 -0.10 6.87
CA ASP A 43 -24.92 -0.29 8.18
C ASP A 43 -24.19 -1.28 9.13
N SER A 44 -22.85 -1.38 9.01
CA SER A 44 -22.07 -2.41 9.71
C SER A 44 -21.23 -1.86 10.86
N LYS A 45 -21.85 -1.13 11.78
CA LYS A 45 -21.25 -0.96 13.12
C LYS A 45 -21.61 -2.20 13.96
N PHE A 46 -20.62 -3.02 14.29
CA PHE A 46 -20.81 -4.25 15.08
C PHE A 46 -19.78 -4.40 16.21
N ASP A 47 -18.94 -3.40 16.40
CA ASP A 47 -18.01 -3.26 17.51
C ASP A 47 -17.69 -1.77 17.67
N ASP A 48 -17.43 -1.31 18.88
CA ASP A 48 -17.19 0.11 19.16
C ASP A 48 -15.70 0.52 18.94
N LYS A 49 -14.80 -0.45 18.84
CA LYS A 49 -13.37 -0.24 18.63
C LYS A 49 -12.91 -0.77 17.27
N ILE A 50 -13.69 -0.51 16.24
CA ILE A 50 -13.29 -0.74 14.86
C ILE A 50 -13.19 0.59 14.11
N MET A 51 -12.34 0.60 13.09
CA MET A 51 -12.30 1.63 12.07
C MET A 51 -12.12 0.98 10.70
N TYR A 52 -12.54 1.66 9.66
CA TYR A 52 -12.34 1.15 8.31
C TYR A 52 -11.10 1.75 7.67
N THR A 53 -10.43 0.97 6.82
CA THR A 53 -9.27 1.42 6.07
C THR A 53 -9.48 1.26 4.57
N CYS A 54 -8.97 2.22 3.81
CA CYS A 54 -8.97 2.23 2.35
C CYS A 54 -7.56 2.53 1.83
N HIS A 55 -7.33 2.26 0.54
CA HIS A 55 -6.07 2.51 -0.15
C HIS A 55 -6.30 3.31 -1.41
N ARG A 56 -5.38 4.22 -1.74
CA ARG A 56 -5.48 5.00 -2.98
C ARG A 56 -4.11 5.43 -3.49
N TYR A 57 -3.86 5.18 -4.77
CA TYR A 57 -2.59 5.46 -5.44
C TYR A 57 -2.69 6.37 -6.65
N GLY A 58 -3.89 6.88 -6.98
CA GLY A 58 -4.07 7.70 -8.15
C GLY A 58 -5.48 8.26 -8.30
N GLY A 59 -5.74 8.85 -9.46
CA GLY A 59 -6.93 9.66 -9.73
C GLY A 59 -6.77 11.08 -9.20
N GLU A 60 -7.81 11.90 -9.28
CA GLU A 60 -7.76 13.27 -8.79
C GLU A 60 -7.57 13.32 -7.27
N PRO A 61 -6.62 14.13 -6.75
CA PRO A 61 -6.36 14.25 -5.31
C PRO A 61 -7.35 15.22 -4.63
N THR A 62 -8.64 15.04 -4.87
CA THR A 62 -9.70 15.95 -4.42
C THR A 62 -10.74 15.25 -3.54
N GLN A 63 -11.45 16.05 -2.74
CA GLN A 63 -12.56 15.54 -1.93
C GLN A 63 -13.62 14.85 -2.78
N ALA A 64 -13.96 15.38 -3.95
CA ALA A 64 -14.95 14.77 -4.85
C ALA A 64 -14.58 13.33 -5.21
N ALA A 65 -13.29 13.06 -5.41
CA ALA A 65 -12.78 11.73 -5.75
C ALA A 65 -12.87 10.71 -4.61
N ILE A 66 -12.99 11.17 -3.37
CA ILE A 66 -13.13 10.33 -2.16
C ILE A 66 -14.52 10.44 -1.51
N GLN A 67 -15.45 11.16 -2.15
CA GLN A 67 -16.77 11.41 -1.55
C GLN A 67 -17.53 10.13 -1.18
N THR A 68 -17.37 9.06 -1.94
CA THR A 68 -18.00 7.76 -1.61
C THR A 68 -17.44 7.15 -0.31
N ILE A 69 -16.16 7.39 -0.01
CA ILE A 69 -15.50 6.97 1.23
C ILE A 69 -16.02 7.81 2.39
N ILE A 70 -16.11 9.12 2.21
CA ILE A 70 -16.64 10.06 3.20
C ILE A 70 -18.08 9.69 3.53
N ASN A 71 -18.94 9.51 2.52
CA ASN A 71 -20.35 9.14 2.72
C ASN A 71 -20.49 7.80 3.46
N PHE A 72 -19.62 6.83 3.17
CA PHE A 72 -19.61 5.57 3.90
C PHE A 72 -19.22 5.78 5.36
N ARG A 73 -18.12 6.48 5.64
CA ARG A 73 -17.67 6.84 6.99
C ARG A 73 -18.80 7.44 7.82
N ASP A 74 -19.48 8.44 7.24
CA ASP A 74 -20.54 9.16 7.92
C ASP A 74 -21.78 8.28 8.13
N SER A 75 -22.09 7.38 7.18
CA SER A 75 -23.24 6.47 7.29
C SER A 75 -23.09 5.43 8.40
N VAL A 76 -21.88 4.98 8.69
CA VAL A 76 -21.59 4.00 9.75
C VAL A 76 -21.18 4.66 11.08
N ASN A 77 -20.93 5.97 11.06
CA ASN A 77 -20.43 6.75 12.19
C ASN A 77 -19.21 6.10 12.87
N LEU A 78 -18.22 5.75 12.06
CA LEU A 78 -16.95 5.13 12.47
C LEU A 78 -15.78 5.85 11.79
N PRO A 79 -14.60 5.92 12.41
CA PRO A 79 -13.45 6.51 11.79
C PRO A 79 -13.04 5.80 10.49
N MET A 80 -12.51 6.55 9.55
CA MET A 80 -11.88 6.06 8.33
C MET A 80 -10.39 6.38 8.36
N TYR A 81 -9.58 5.45 7.87
CA TYR A 81 -8.13 5.59 7.77
C TYR A 81 -7.66 5.26 6.35
N MET A 82 -6.87 6.13 5.77
CA MET A 82 -6.24 5.86 4.49
C MET A 82 -4.94 5.08 4.74
N GLY A 83 -5.04 3.75 4.75
CA GLY A 83 -3.96 2.86 5.16
C GLY A 83 -2.78 2.81 4.20
N GLU A 84 -2.99 3.19 2.94
CA GLU A 84 -1.93 3.32 1.95
C GLU A 84 -2.23 4.46 0.97
N ILE A 85 -1.27 5.36 0.83
CA ILE A 85 -1.19 6.37 -0.23
C ILE A 85 0.23 6.37 -0.79
N GLY A 86 0.44 6.95 -1.95
CA GLY A 86 1.78 7.11 -2.51
C GLY A 86 1.92 6.46 -3.88
N HIS A 87 3.13 6.04 -4.21
CA HIS A 87 3.47 5.48 -5.52
C HIS A 87 3.01 6.38 -6.67
N ASN A 88 3.11 7.70 -6.46
CA ASN A 88 2.70 8.76 -7.36
C ASN A 88 3.70 9.92 -7.28
N THR A 89 3.46 11.04 -7.98
CA THR A 89 4.33 12.21 -7.89
C THR A 89 4.23 12.90 -6.53
N ASP A 90 5.25 13.64 -6.16
CA ASP A 90 5.30 14.37 -4.89
C ASP A 90 4.17 15.41 -4.80
N GLU A 91 3.85 16.09 -5.93
CA GLU A 91 2.75 17.05 -6.01
C GLU A 91 1.39 16.39 -5.77
N TRP A 92 1.16 15.24 -6.40
CA TRP A 92 -0.08 14.48 -6.18
C TRP A 92 -0.21 14.08 -4.71
N GLN A 93 0.87 13.60 -4.11
CA GLN A 93 0.86 13.18 -2.70
C GLN A 93 0.59 14.36 -1.77
N ALA A 94 1.24 15.50 -1.98
CA ALA A 94 1.02 16.71 -1.19
C ALA A 94 -0.46 17.13 -1.22
N ALA A 95 -1.05 17.23 -2.42
CA ALA A 95 -2.46 17.58 -2.59
C ALA A 95 -3.40 16.54 -1.95
N PHE A 96 -3.08 15.25 -2.09
CA PHE A 96 -3.92 14.20 -1.51
C PHE A 96 -3.83 14.14 0.02
N CYS A 97 -2.64 14.33 0.59
CA CYS A 97 -2.45 14.45 2.04
C CYS A 97 -3.23 15.65 2.61
N GLN A 98 -3.25 16.78 1.90
CA GLN A 98 -4.08 17.92 2.28
C GLN A 98 -5.57 17.56 2.26
N THR A 99 -6.05 16.93 1.19
CA THR A 99 -7.44 16.44 1.12
C THR A 99 -7.78 15.52 2.29
N MET A 100 -6.88 14.63 2.72
CA MET A 100 -7.09 13.77 3.89
C MET A 100 -7.23 14.59 5.18
N ARG A 101 -6.34 15.56 5.41
CA ARG A 101 -6.40 16.43 6.60
C ARG A 101 -7.69 17.25 6.66
N GLU A 102 -8.09 17.86 5.55
CA GLU A 102 -9.32 18.66 5.44
C GLU A 102 -10.58 17.85 5.74
N ASN A 103 -10.53 16.53 5.53
CA ASN A 103 -11.64 15.62 5.78
C ASN A 103 -11.49 14.80 7.08
N ASN A 104 -10.54 15.12 7.94
CA ASN A 104 -10.25 14.40 9.19
C ASN A 104 -10.04 12.89 8.98
N ILE A 105 -9.30 12.53 7.92
CA ILE A 105 -8.91 11.15 7.61
C ILE A 105 -7.41 10.99 7.86
N GLY A 106 -7.03 10.16 8.84
CA GLY A 106 -5.64 9.78 9.06
C GLY A 106 -5.11 8.96 7.88
N TYR A 107 -3.81 9.03 7.62
CA TYR A 107 -3.21 8.33 6.49
C TYR A 107 -1.80 7.83 6.79
N THR A 108 -1.36 6.81 6.05
CA THR A 108 0.02 6.33 5.95
C THR A 108 0.41 6.18 4.49
N PHE A 109 1.71 6.24 4.25
CA PHE A 109 2.27 6.14 2.91
C PHE A 109 2.76 4.73 2.59
N TRP A 110 2.84 4.41 1.30
CA TRP A 110 3.38 3.20 0.73
C TRP A 110 4.23 3.52 -0.52
N PRO A 111 5.43 2.91 -0.67
CA PRO A 111 6.12 2.09 0.33
C PRO A 111 7.14 2.90 1.13
N TYR A 112 7.60 2.34 2.25
CA TYR A 112 8.69 2.93 3.02
C TYR A 112 10.02 2.90 2.25
N LYS A 113 10.32 1.80 1.57
CA LYS A 113 11.59 1.57 0.87
C LYS A 113 11.41 0.81 -0.44
N LYS A 114 12.04 1.29 -1.52
CA LYS A 114 11.96 0.66 -2.83
C LYS A 114 13.11 1.15 -3.75
N MET A 115 13.26 0.56 -4.94
CA MET A 115 14.31 0.92 -5.92
C MET A 115 14.01 2.13 -6.80
N ASP A 116 12.93 2.81 -6.58
CA ASP A 116 12.59 4.03 -7.33
C ASP A 116 12.40 5.24 -6.42
N GLY A 117 12.04 6.39 -7.01
CA GLY A 117 11.88 7.65 -6.30
C GLY A 117 10.58 7.79 -5.51
N SER A 118 9.60 6.89 -5.67
CA SER A 118 8.29 6.99 -5.01
C SER A 118 8.25 6.21 -3.70
N SER A 119 9.17 6.50 -2.79
CA SER A 119 9.28 5.89 -1.46
C SER A 119 10.04 6.80 -0.50
N PHE A 120 9.92 6.55 0.79
CA PHE A 120 10.63 7.32 1.82
C PHE A 120 12.15 7.23 1.67
N VAL A 121 12.68 6.04 1.42
CA VAL A 121 14.09 5.82 1.10
C VAL A 121 14.24 4.98 -0.15
N GLY A 122 15.16 5.41 -1.02
CA GLY A 122 15.51 4.73 -2.26
C GLY A 122 16.63 3.72 -2.07
N ILE A 123 16.51 2.56 -2.70
CA ILE A 123 17.61 1.58 -2.82
C ILE A 123 18.31 1.84 -4.14
N THR A 124 19.60 2.13 -4.11
CA THR A 124 20.40 2.20 -5.34
C THR A 124 20.56 0.80 -5.92
N PRO A 125 20.16 0.56 -7.18
CA PRO A 125 20.36 -0.74 -7.81
C PRO A 125 21.84 -1.13 -7.81
N PRO A 126 22.21 -2.33 -7.38
CA PRO A 126 23.60 -2.76 -7.41
C PRO A 126 24.08 -3.01 -8.83
N GLU A 127 25.41 -3.07 -8.99
CA GLU A 127 26.03 -3.48 -10.25
C GLU A 127 25.41 -4.80 -10.76
N ASN A 128 25.21 -4.90 -12.05
CA ASN A 128 24.60 -6.05 -12.72
C ASN A 128 23.13 -6.36 -12.35
N TRP A 129 22.42 -5.53 -11.57
CA TRP A 129 21.01 -5.74 -11.27
C TRP A 129 20.15 -5.74 -12.53
N ALA A 130 20.47 -4.90 -13.51
CA ALA A 130 19.79 -4.85 -14.79
C ALA A 130 19.76 -6.21 -15.53
N ASN A 131 20.80 -7.04 -15.37
CA ASN A 131 20.83 -8.39 -15.96
C ASN A 131 19.83 -9.35 -15.27
N ILE A 132 19.57 -9.16 -13.97
CA ILE A 132 18.55 -9.91 -13.25
C ILE A 132 17.17 -9.51 -13.74
N VAL A 133 16.91 -8.21 -13.88
CA VAL A 133 15.65 -7.67 -14.41
C VAL A 133 15.43 -8.16 -15.84
N TYR A 134 16.41 -8.00 -16.71
CA TYR A 134 16.34 -8.50 -18.08
C TYR A 134 15.98 -9.99 -18.14
N PHE A 135 16.63 -10.83 -17.34
CA PHE A 135 16.30 -12.26 -17.29
C PHE A 135 14.88 -12.52 -16.78
N SER A 136 14.39 -11.71 -15.84
CA SER A 136 13.03 -11.89 -15.29
C SER A 136 11.95 -11.55 -16.31
N GLU A 137 12.20 -10.64 -17.22
CA GLU A 137 11.29 -10.11 -18.22
C GLU A 137 11.45 -10.76 -19.62
N ALA A 138 12.56 -11.45 -19.83
CA ALA A 138 12.85 -12.11 -21.11
C ALA A 138 11.82 -13.17 -21.51
N PRO A 139 11.61 -13.42 -22.81
CA PRO A 139 10.77 -14.49 -23.30
C PRO A 139 11.14 -15.87 -22.71
N ARG A 140 10.12 -16.68 -22.38
CA ARG A 140 10.29 -17.97 -21.69
C ARG A 140 9.51 -19.11 -22.35
N ALA A 141 9.14 -18.95 -23.62
CA ALA A 141 8.37 -19.96 -24.34
C ALA A 141 9.18 -21.22 -24.64
N THR A 142 10.51 -21.10 -24.78
CA THR A 142 11.40 -22.20 -25.09
C THR A 142 12.61 -22.28 -24.16
N TYR A 143 13.19 -23.47 -24.03
CA TYR A 143 14.46 -23.66 -23.29
C TYR A 143 15.62 -22.86 -23.88
N LYS A 144 15.58 -22.61 -25.19
CA LYS A 144 16.60 -21.80 -25.88
C LYS A 144 16.54 -20.35 -25.38
N GLU A 145 15.38 -19.73 -25.38
CA GLU A 145 15.17 -18.36 -24.88
C GLU A 145 15.60 -18.21 -23.43
N ILE A 146 15.19 -19.12 -22.56
CA ILE A 146 15.58 -19.11 -21.13
C ILE A 146 17.10 -19.19 -20.97
N ARG A 147 17.77 -20.05 -21.73
CA ARG A 147 19.21 -20.25 -21.65
C ARG A 147 19.98 -19.05 -22.17
N GLU A 148 19.55 -18.44 -23.27
CA GLU A 148 20.19 -17.28 -23.89
C GLU A 148 20.04 -16.01 -23.02
N ALA A 149 18.92 -15.84 -22.34
CA ALA A 149 18.69 -14.72 -21.44
C ALA A 149 19.36 -14.88 -20.06
N ARG A 150 19.72 -16.12 -19.68
CA ARG A 150 20.23 -16.40 -18.32
C ARG A 150 21.60 -15.77 -18.08
N PRO A 151 21.73 -14.91 -17.07
CA PRO A 151 23.04 -14.37 -16.69
C PRO A 151 23.94 -15.46 -16.07
N ALA A 152 25.24 -15.23 -16.08
CA ALA A 152 26.21 -16.11 -15.42
C ALA A 152 25.88 -16.26 -13.93
N GLN A 153 26.00 -17.49 -13.40
CA GLN A 153 25.63 -17.79 -12.01
C GLN A 153 26.42 -16.93 -11.01
N ALA A 154 27.72 -16.76 -11.21
CA ALA A 154 28.55 -15.96 -10.32
C ALA A 154 28.13 -14.49 -10.30
N MET A 155 27.77 -13.91 -11.46
CA MET A 155 27.26 -12.56 -11.59
C MET A 155 25.91 -12.41 -10.90
N SER A 156 24.98 -13.36 -11.12
CA SER A 156 23.68 -13.37 -10.46
C SER A 156 23.81 -13.42 -8.95
N ARG A 157 24.68 -14.32 -8.46
CA ARG A 157 24.95 -14.44 -7.02
C ARG A 157 25.51 -13.14 -6.44
N LYS A 158 26.47 -12.52 -7.13
CA LYS A 158 27.03 -11.24 -6.70
C LYS A 158 25.95 -10.15 -6.65
N ALA A 159 25.17 -10.00 -7.72
CA ALA A 159 24.10 -9.00 -7.78
C ALA A 159 23.08 -9.18 -6.64
N MET A 160 22.70 -10.41 -6.32
CA MET A 160 21.76 -10.70 -5.22
C MET A 160 22.36 -10.40 -3.85
N MET A 161 23.67 -10.72 -3.63
CA MET A 161 24.34 -10.39 -2.37
C MET A 161 24.53 -8.88 -2.20
N ASP A 162 24.92 -8.19 -3.27
CA ASP A 162 25.05 -6.73 -3.27
C ASP A 162 23.69 -6.04 -3.04
N PHE A 163 22.58 -6.64 -3.53
CA PHE A 163 21.23 -6.15 -3.26
C PHE A 163 20.90 -6.24 -1.76
N ILE A 164 21.25 -7.33 -1.10
CA ILE A 164 21.05 -7.46 0.35
C ILE A 164 21.79 -6.34 1.09
N GLU A 165 23.01 -6.03 0.67
CA GLU A 165 23.79 -4.93 1.25
C GLU A 165 23.16 -3.57 0.95
N ALA A 166 22.75 -3.33 -0.30
CA ALA A 166 22.06 -2.10 -0.71
C ALA A 166 20.74 -1.87 0.05
N CYS A 167 20.05 -2.93 0.47
CA CYS A 167 18.82 -2.85 1.26
C CYS A 167 19.04 -2.37 2.71
N LYS A 168 20.27 -2.35 3.24
CA LYS A 168 20.51 -1.83 4.59
C LYS A 168 20.21 -0.33 4.62
N LEU A 169 19.49 0.12 5.63
CA LEU A 169 19.03 1.51 5.72
C LEU A 169 20.16 2.53 5.57
N LYS A 170 21.33 2.25 6.15
CA LYS A 170 22.52 3.10 6.06
C LYS A 170 23.06 3.30 4.62
N ASN A 171 22.67 2.43 3.69
CA ASN A 171 23.08 2.46 2.29
C ASN A 171 21.98 2.98 1.36
N CYS A 172 20.81 3.29 1.90
CA CYS A 172 19.68 3.85 1.16
C CYS A 172 19.80 5.38 1.06
N VAL A 173 19.21 5.94 0.02
CA VAL A 173 19.13 7.39 -0.21
C VAL A 173 17.79 7.90 0.32
N VAL A 174 17.83 8.94 1.16
CA VAL A 174 16.62 9.60 1.64
C VAL A 174 15.99 10.40 0.49
N GLN A 175 14.68 10.20 0.27
CA GLN A 175 13.90 10.89 -0.76
C GLN A 175 13.24 12.12 -0.13
N GLU A 176 13.97 13.25 -0.08
CA GLU A 176 13.50 14.45 0.60
C GLU A 176 12.21 15.01 0.00
N GLY A 177 12.08 15.04 -1.33
CA GLY A 177 10.85 15.46 -2.01
C GLY A 177 9.64 14.65 -1.58
N TYR A 178 9.80 13.32 -1.52
CA TYR A 178 8.74 12.43 -1.05
C TYR A 178 8.35 12.70 0.40
N ILE A 179 9.32 12.92 1.29
CA ILE A 179 9.05 13.24 2.70
C ILE A 179 8.32 14.58 2.80
N LEU A 180 8.78 15.59 2.10
CA LEU A 180 8.18 16.92 2.11
C LEU A 180 6.73 16.89 1.61
N SER A 181 6.43 16.09 0.59
CA SER A 181 5.08 15.92 0.06
C SER A 181 4.08 15.34 1.08
N LEU A 182 4.57 14.56 2.05
CA LEU A 182 3.72 13.97 3.10
C LEU A 182 3.44 14.91 4.28
N ILE A 183 4.36 15.81 4.58
CA ILE A 183 4.31 16.66 5.78
C ILE A 183 4.07 18.15 5.49
N HIS A 184 4.33 18.61 4.26
CA HIS A 184 4.12 20.02 3.91
C HIS A 184 2.64 20.34 3.68
N ILE A 185 2.30 21.42 4.31
CA ILE A 185 1.07 22.20 4.21
C ILE A 185 1.31 23.34 3.25
#